data_d297d9b5c085f61d3329d34727f6b952
#
_entry.id   d297d9b5c085f61d3329d34727f6b952
#
_cell.length_a   1.000
_cell.length_b   1.000
_cell.length_c   1.000
_cell.angle_alpha   90.00
_cell.angle_beta   90.00
_cell.angle_gamma   90.00
#
_symmetry.space_group_name_H-M   'P 1'
#
loop_
_entity.id
_entity.type
_entity.pdbx_description
1 polymer ?
#
loop_
_entity_poly.entity_id
_entity_poly.type
_entity_poly.pdbx_seq_one_letter_code
_entity_poly.pdbx_strand_id
1 'polypeptide(L)'
;MRRILALTLCLMTIFAPLAARAASVEDAFLAWLSADAAFVAAEDTQTGQTHTYAAGGGHWTLQLDAAGQALSLRSEAESAENALMSRAEAEAALKAIDATALVVRAEEGSGAAKLWFVGETAAGWGMFDPAGRLAAGSLSFGQFLMNGQLTFAGASQTLSLLRPGAQLDGMEMDEDDGMLLYEGDAWLDGQEYEFELDARTGRLLEWERD
;
A
#
# COMPACT_ATOMS: atom_id res chain seq x y z
N MET A 1 35.32 37.08 -26.61
CA MET A 1 33.93 36.64 -26.54
C MET A 1 33.81 35.16 -26.90
N ARG A 2 34.33 34.23 -26.09
CA ARG A 2 34.31 32.77 -26.36
C ARG A 2 34.34 31.92 -25.08
N ARG A 3 33.60 32.28 -24.01
CA ARG A 3 33.59 31.48 -22.75
C ARG A 3 32.22 31.33 -22.09
N ILE A 4 31.11 31.59 -22.80
CA ILE A 4 29.74 31.47 -22.19
C ILE A 4 28.95 30.29 -22.77
N LEU A 5 29.45 29.56 -23.81
CA LEU A 5 28.67 28.48 -24.46
C LEU A 5 28.90 27.07 -23.86
N ALA A 6 29.78 26.90 -22.89
CA ALA A 6 30.10 25.57 -22.32
C ALA A 6 29.38 25.21 -21.02
N LEU A 7 28.69 26.20 -20.40
CA LEU A 7 28.04 25.94 -19.08
C LEU A 7 26.56 25.53 -19.19
N THR A 8 25.92 25.75 -20.37
CA THR A 8 24.50 25.45 -20.55
C THR A 8 24.24 24.00 -20.99
N LEU A 9 25.26 23.30 -21.47
CA LEU A 9 25.09 21.92 -21.96
C LEU A 9 25.28 20.86 -20.88
N CYS A 10 25.85 21.21 -19.72
CA CYS A 10 26.11 20.27 -18.63
C CYS A 10 24.94 20.10 -17.67
N LEU A 11 23.95 21.03 -17.69
CA LEU A 11 22.77 20.96 -16.80
C LEU A 11 21.62 20.10 -17.37
N MET A 12 21.61 19.88 -18.70
CA MET A 12 20.52 19.09 -19.34
C MET A 12 20.75 17.56 -19.27
N THR A 13 21.96 17.10 -19.01
CA THR A 13 22.27 15.66 -19.00
C THR A 13 22.06 14.98 -17.64
N ILE A 14 21.85 15.76 -16.56
CA ILE A 14 21.66 15.20 -15.21
C ILE A 14 20.15 14.93 -14.94
N PHE A 15 19.23 15.63 -15.64
CA PHE A 15 17.79 15.45 -15.43
C PHE A 15 17.15 14.33 -16.27
N ALA A 16 17.76 13.91 -17.40
CA ALA A 16 17.18 12.88 -18.26
C ALA A 16 17.03 11.49 -17.58
N PRO A 17 17.97 10.99 -16.76
CA PRO A 17 17.77 9.70 -16.09
C PRO A 17 16.75 9.75 -14.95
N LEU A 18 16.52 10.91 -14.31
CA LEU A 18 15.53 11.04 -13.23
C LEU A 18 14.11 11.02 -13.79
N ALA A 19 13.85 11.72 -14.89
CA ALA A 19 12.52 11.74 -15.52
C ALA A 19 12.12 10.38 -16.12
N ALA A 20 13.08 9.65 -16.70
CA ALA A 20 12.82 8.31 -17.25
C ALA A 20 12.58 7.26 -16.15
N ARG A 21 13.16 7.44 -14.96
CA ARG A 21 12.96 6.54 -13.82
C ARG A 21 11.68 6.84 -13.06
N ALA A 22 11.26 8.10 -12.97
CA ALA A 22 9.98 8.52 -12.41
C ALA A 22 8.82 7.93 -13.23
N ALA A 23 8.87 7.93 -14.57
CA ALA A 23 7.84 7.36 -15.42
C ALA A 23 7.58 5.86 -15.15
N SER A 24 8.61 5.07 -14.83
CA SER A 24 8.45 3.65 -14.55
C SER A 24 7.83 3.34 -13.17
N VAL A 25 7.96 4.24 -12.21
CA VAL A 25 7.33 4.13 -10.89
C VAL A 25 5.89 4.66 -10.97
N GLU A 26 5.67 5.74 -11.71
CA GLU A 26 4.34 6.31 -11.97
C GLU A 26 3.38 5.30 -12.59
N ASP A 27 3.82 4.53 -13.60
CA ASP A 27 2.97 3.55 -14.28
C ASP A 27 2.44 2.47 -13.32
N ALA A 28 3.23 2.05 -12.34
CA ALA A 28 2.85 1.00 -11.40
C ALA A 28 1.76 1.45 -10.41
N PHE A 29 1.79 2.69 -9.92
CA PHE A 29 0.79 3.16 -8.97
C PHE A 29 -0.40 3.86 -9.64
N LEU A 30 -0.24 4.41 -10.87
CA LEU A 30 -1.35 4.95 -11.65
C LEU A 30 -2.43 3.89 -11.92
N ALA A 31 -2.06 2.59 -11.91
CA ALA A 31 -3.03 1.50 -11.97
C ALA A 31 -4.05 1.52 -10.82
N TRP A 32 -3.67 2.07 -9.66
CA TRP A 32 -4.53 2.19 -8.48
C TRP A 32 -5.44 3.42 -8.54
N LEU A 33 -5.00 4.51 -9.18
CA LEU A 33 -5.71 5.79 -9.23
C LEU A 33 -6.64 5.90 -10.46
N SER A 34 -7.54 6.86 -10.40
CA SER A 34 -8.42 7.19 -11.52
C SER A 34 -7.62 7.66 -12.75
N ALA A 35 -8.20 7.50 -13.94
CA ALA A 35 -7.56 7.84 -15.20
C ALA A 35 -7.30 9.36 -15.39
N ASP A 36 -7.91 10.20 -14.53
CA ASP A 36 -7.71 11.65 -14.47
C ASP A 36 -6.58 12.05 -13.52
N ALA A 37 -5.82 11.08 -12.97
CA ALA A 37 -4.70 11.36 -12.10
C ALA A 37 -3.68 12.29 -12.76
N ALA A 38 -3.44 13.43 -12.14
CA ALA A 38 -2.55 14.46 -12.61
C ALA A 38 -1.53 14.81 -11.54
N PHE A 39 -0.25 14.85 -11.93
CA PHE A 39 0.83 15.33 -11.07
C PHE A 39 0.62 16.81 -10.73
N VAL A 40 0.75 17.16 -9.45
CA VAL A 40 0.58 18.52 -8.92
C VAL A 40 1.90 19.11 -8.47
N ALA A 41 2.65 18.39 -7.63
CA ALA A 41 3.89 18.88 -7.03
C ALA A 41 4.82 17.75 -6.61
N ALA A 42 6.10 18.06 -6.47
CA ALA A 42 7.08 17.22 -5.79
C ALA A 42 7.86 18.06 -4.77
N GLU A 43 8.17 17.45 -3.64
CA GLU A 43 8.96 18.03 -2.56
C GLU A 43 10.05 17.05 -2.13
N ASP A 44 11.29 17.54 -2.00
CA ASP A 44 12.37 16.74 -1.44
C ASP A 44 12.21 16.60 0.08
N THR A 45 12.43 15.41 0.59
CA THR A 45 12.44 15.10 2.02
C THR A 45 13.82 14.62 2.45
N GLN A 46 14.04 14.43 3.75
CA GLN A 46 15.31 13.90 4.26
C GLN A 46 15.61 12.48 3.79
N THR A 47 14.58 11.70 3.45
CA THR A 47 14.68 10.27 3.12
C THR A 47 14.30 9.93 1.67
N GLY A 48 13.95 10.93 0.86
CA GLY A 48 13.51 10.73 -0.52
C GLY A 48 12.69 11.89 -1.05
N GLN A 49 11.55 11.60 -1.68
CA GLN A 49 10.65 12.61 -2.27
C GLN A 49 9.21 12.32 -1.90
N THR A 50 8.42 13.38 -1.86
CA THR A 50 6.95 13.32 -1.75
C THR A 50 6.35 13.93 -3.00
N HIS A 51 5.55 13.15 -3.73
CA HIS A 51 4.82 13.59 -4.91
C HIS A 51 3.33 13.72 -4.56
N THR A 52 2.72 14.82 -4.99
CA THR A 52 1.28 15.06 -4.86
C THR A 52 0.60 14.90 -6.21
N TYR A 53 -0.53 14.20 -6.22
CA TYR A 53 -1.38 13.99 -7.38
C TYR A 53 -2.80 14.43 -7.07
N ALA A 54 -3.50 14.96 -8.07
CA ALA A 54 -4.95 15.13 -8.05
C ALA A 54 -5.57 13.97 -8.81
N ALA A 55 -6.52 13.25 -8.22
CA ALA A 55 -7.21 12.13 -8.85
C ALA A 55 -8.58 11.91 -8.20
N GLY A 56 -9.63 11.62 -8.99
CA GLY A 56 -10.95 11.31 -8.47
C GLY A 56 -11.60 12.42 -7.62
N GLY A 57 -11.21 13.68 -7.84
CA GLY A 57 -11.70 14.83 -7.08
C GLY A 57 -11.00 15.07 -5.73
N GLY A 58 -9.96 14.31 -5.40
CA GLY A 58 -9.15 14.45 -4.18
C GLY A 58 -7.66 14.58 -4.47
N HIS A 59 -6.86 14.74 -3.40
CA HIS A 59 -5.42 14.74 -3.48
C HIS A 59 -4.84 13.45 -2.91
N TRP A 60 -3.73 13.03 -3.52
CA TRP A 60 -3.00 11.84 -3.15
C TRP A 60 -1.53 12.17 -2.95
N THR A 61 -0.95 11.61 -1.92
CA THR A 61 0.46 11.76 -1.60
C THR A 61 1.17 10.43 -1.82
N LEU A 62 2.16 10.41 -2.72
CA LEU A 62 3.07 9.30 -2.96
C LEU A 62 4.41 9.61 -2.31
N GLN A 63 4.88 8.75 -1.42
CA GLN A 63 6.22 8.82 -0.85
C GLN A 63 7.15 7.91 -1.60
N LEU A 64 8.31 8.44 -1.97
CA LEU A 64 9.41 7.72 -2.62
C LEU A 64 10.64 7.73 -1.70
N ASP A 65 11.41 6.64 -1.74
CA ASP A 65 12.73 6.60 -1.10
C ASP A 65 13.79 7.38 -1.91
N ALA A 66 15.01 7.44 -1.40
CA ALA A 66 16.16 8.09 -2.07
C ALA A 66 16.54 7.41 -3.41
N ALA A 67 16.12 6.16 -3.65
CA ALA A 67 16.30 5.45 -4.91
C ALA A 67 15.14 5.68 -5.89
N GLY A 68 14.10 6.42 -5.48
CA GLY A 68 12.89 6.68 -6.25
C GLY A 68 11.91 5.49 -6.26
N GLN A 69 11.99 4.58 -5.28
CA GLN A 69 11.03 3.49 -5.12
C GLN A 69 9.82 3.98 -4.30
N ALA A 70 8.63 3.55 -4.68
CA ALA A 70 7.42 3.89 -3.94
C ALA A 70 7.43 3.20 -2.55
N LEU A 71 7.19 3.98 -1.51
CA LEU A 71 7.05 3.52 -0.13
C LEU A 71 5.59 3.48 0.30
N SER A 72 4.83 4.52 -0.01
CA SER A 72 3.42 4.60 0.35
C SER A 72 2.64 5.52 -0.59
N LEU A 73 1.33 5.25 -0.70
CA LEU A 73 0.35 6.09 -1.40
C LEU A 73 -0.81 6.35 -0.45
N ARG A 74 -1.19 7.60 -0.25
CA ARG A 74 -2.26 7.97 0.69
C ARG A 74 -3.15 9.07 0.12
N SER A 75 -4.48 8.90 0.25
CA SER A 75 -5.44 9.98 0.02
C SER A 75 -5.49 10.94 1.22
N GLU A 76 -5.79 12.21 0.98
CA GLU A 76 -6.12 13.16 2.05
C GLU A 76 -7.45 12.81 2.72
N ALA A 77 -8.40 12.25 1.96
CA ALA A 77 -9.70 11.84 2.46
C ALA A 77 -9.66 10.41 3.02
N GLU A 78 -10.29 10.18 4.17
CA GLU A 78 -10.49 8.84 4.76
C GLU A 78 -11.74 8.14 4.22
N SER A 79 -12.59 8.86 3.47
CA SER A 79 -13.79 8.37 2.81
C SER A 79 -13.99 9.11 1.49
N ALA A 80 -14.68 8.48 0.56
CA ALA A 80 -15.00 9.09 -0.73
C ALA A 80 -16.51 8.98 -1.00
N GLU A 81 -17.13 10.12 -1.31
CA GLU A 81 -18.57 10.16 -1.62
C GLU A 81 -18.94 9.39 -2.91
N ASN A 82 -17.96 9.21 -3.81
CA ASN A 82 -18.12 8.47 -5.07
C ASN A 82 -17.74 6.98 -4.97
N ALA A 83 -17.30 6.50 -3.81
CA ALA A 83 -16.97 5.10 -3.57
C ALA A 83 -18.20 4.25 -3.26
N LEU A 84 -19.22 4.28 -4.14
CA LEU A 84 -20.48 3.57 -3.93
C LEU A 84 -20.41 2.16 -4.55
N MET A 85 -19.61 1.28 -3.94
CA MET A 85 -19.50 -0.12 -4.34
C MET A 85 -19.84 -1.03 -3.17
N SER A 86 -20.62 -2.09 -3.45
CA SER A 86 -20.77 -3.19 -2.52
C SER A 86 -19.42 -3.88 -2.27
N ARG A 87 -19.33 -4.65 -1.19
CA ARG A 87 -18.15 -5.43 -0.89
C ARG A 87 -17.70 -6.31 -2.06
N ALA A 88 -18.63 -7.04 -2.68
CA ALA A 88 -18.33 -7.95 -3.79
C ALA A 88 -17.75 -7.21 -5.01
N GLU A 89 -18.29 -6.03 -5.34
CA GLU A 89 -17.78 -5.19 -6.43
C GLU A 89 -16.38 -4.64 -6.10
N ALA A 90 -16.16 -4.16 -4.86
CA ALA A 90 -14.88 -3.65 -4.40
C ALA A 90 -13.80 -4.76 -4.38
N GLU A 91 -14.15 -5.98 -3.92
CA GLU A 91 -13.25 -7.12 -3.99
C GLU A 91 -12.91 -7.50 -5.44
N ALA A 92 -13.87 -7.45 -6.36
CA ALA A 92 -13.62 -7.67 -7.77
C ALA A 92 -12.71 -6.59 -8.39
N ALA A 93 -12.91 -5.33 -8.03
CA ALA A 93 -12.05 -4.22 -8.45
C ALA A 93 -10.61 -4.40 -7.93
N LEU A 94 -10.44 -4.73 -6.65
CA LEU A 94 -9.15 -5.05 -6.07
C LEU A 94 -8.46 -6.20 -6.82
N LYS A 95 -9.17 -7.29 -7.07
CA LYS A 95 -8.65 -8.46 -7.79
C LYS A 95 -8.29 -8.17 -9.25
N ALA A 96 -8.91 -7.18 -9.86
CA ALA A 96 -8.56 -6.73 -11.22
C ALA A 96 -7.21 -5.97 -11.25
N ILE A 97 -6.84 -5.31 -10.14
CA ILE A 97 -5.55 -4.62 -9.99
C ILE A 97 -4.48 -5.61 -9.53
N ASP A 98 -4.78 -6.40 -8.50
CA ASP A 98 -3.89 -7.43 -7.93
C ASP A 98 -4.68 -8.71 -7.68
N ALA A 99 -4.55 -9.67 -8.60
CA ALA A 99 -5.26 -10.95 -8.55
C ALA A 99 -4.91 -11.79 -7.32
N THR A 100 -3.74 -11.55 -6.72
CA THR A 100 -3.24 -12.28 -5.55
C THR A 100 -3.71 -11.68 -4.23
N ALA A 101 -4.20 -10.44 -4.21
CA ALA A 101 -4.54 -9.71 -2.99
C ALA A 101 -5.48 -10.52 -2.07
N LEU A 102 -5.14 -10.58 -0.80
CA LEU A 102 -5.95 -11.17 0.27
C LEU A 102 -6.73 -10.05 0.97
N VAL A 103 -8.05 -10.15 1.03
CA VAL A 103 -8.88 -9.25 1.84
C VAL A 103 -8.90 -9.78 3.27
N VAL A 104 -8.25 -9.08 4.18
CA VAL A 104 -8.11 -9.50 5.58
C VAL A 104 -9.23 -8.95 6.47
N ARG A 105 -9.82 -7.80 6.08
CA ARG A 105 -10.96 -7.19 6.75
C ARG A 105 -11.79 -6.41 5.73
N ALA A 106 -13.11 -6.35 5.93
CA ALA A 106 -14.01 -5.51 5.17
C ALA A 106 -15.06 -4.87 6.08
N GLU A 107 -15.38 -3.62 5.82
CA GLU A 107 -16.49 -2.90 6.45
C GLU A 107 -17.40 -2.34 5.36
N GLU A 108 -18.70 -2.46 5.56
CA GLU A 108 -19.72 -1.87 4.68
C GLU A 108 -20.46 -0.77 5.45
N GLY A 109 -20.57 0.40 4.84
CA GLY A 109 -21.29 1.52 5.42
C GLY A 109 -21.79 2.47 4.35
N SER A 110 -23.02 2.94 4.45
CA SER A 110 -23.63 3.94 3.55
C SER A 110 -23.54 3.59 2.06
N GLY A 111 -23.55 2.30 1.71
CA GLY A 111 -23.45 1.81 0.32
C GLY A 111 -22.03 1.75 -0.23
N ALA A 112 -21.01 1.96 0.60
CA ALA A 112 -19.61 1.87 0.23
C ALA A 112 -18.89 0.79 1.06
N ALA A 113 -18.01 0.02 0.43
CA ALA A 113 -17.16 -0.95 1.10
C ALA A 113 -15.74 -0.41 1.28
N LYS A 114 -15.21 -0.51 2.50
CA LYS A 114 -13.81 -0.29 2.83
C LYS A 114 -13.14 -1.63 3.03
N LEU A 115 -12.12 -1.91 2.22
CA LEU A 115 -11.36 -3.17 2.25
C LEU A 115 -9.99 -2.93 2.87
N TRP A 116 -9.56 -3.79 3.78
CA TRP A 116 -8.18 -3.93 4.21
C TRP A 116 -7.61 -5.18 3.54
N PHE A 117 -6.47 -5.04 2.89
CA PHE A 117 -5.93 -6.10 2.06
C PHE A 117 -4.41 -6.13 2.07
N VAL A 118 -3.87 -7.29 1.70
CA VAL A 118 -2.46 -7.52 1.46
C VAL A 118 -2.32 -8.18 0.09
N GLY A 119 -1.68 -7.50 -0.83
CA GLY A 119 -1.35 -7.98 -2.18
C GLY A 119 0.12 -8.36 -2.31
N GLU A 120 0.55 -8.66 -3.52
CA GLU A 120 1.96 -9.01 -3.78
C GLU A 120 2.89 -7.82 -3.49
N THR A 121 2.52 -6.64 -3.98
CA THR A 121 3.38 -5.44 -3.92
C THR A 121 2.77 -4.27 -3.16
N ALA A 122 1.52 -4.36 -2.76
CA ALA A 122 0.83 -3.30 -2.02
C ALA A 122 -0.04 -3.88 -0.91
N ALA A 123 -0.04 -3.23 0.26
CA ALA A 123 -0.90 -3.59 1.37
C ALA A 123 -1.44 -2.33 2.06
N GLY A 124 -2.65 -2.41 2.59
CA GLY A 124 -3.28 -1.27 3.25
C GLY A 124 -4.79 -1.35 3.24
N TRP A 125 -5.44 -0.19 3.13
CA TRP A 125 -6.88 -0.14 2.95
C TRP A 125 -7.26 0.72 1.74
N GLY A 126 -8.41 0.40 1.13
CA GLY A 126 -8.94 1.15 0.01
C GLY A 126 -10.45 1.09 -0.08
N MET A 127 -11.02 2.16 -0.63
CA MET A 127 -12.39 2.25 -1.14
C MET A 127 -12.30 2.50 -2.64
N PHE A 128 -13.15 1.83 -3.41
CA PHE A 128 -13.08 1.86 -4.87
C PHE A 128 -14.27 2.60 -5.46
N ASP A 129 -14.03 3.32 -6.55
CA ASP A 129 -15.07 3.92 -7.37
C ASP A 129 -15.68 2.90 -8.36
N PRO A 130 -16.83 3.20 -9.02
CA PRO A 130 -17.44 2.30 -9.98
C PRO A 130 -16.59 1.98 -11.22
N ALA A 131 -15.49 2.71 -11.45
CA ALA A 131 -14.50 2.39 -12.49
C ALA A 131 -13.44 1.39 -12.00
N GLY A 132 -13.51 0.95 -10.73
CA GLY A 132 -12.59 0.01 -10.11
C GLY A 132 -11.25 0.63 -9.71
N ARG A 133 -11.22 1.95 -9.47
CA ARG A 133 -10.03 2.68 -9.03
C ARG A 133 -10.16 3.12 -7.58
N LEU A 134 -9.04 3.34 -6.89
CA LEU A 134 -9.07 3.90 -5.55
C LEU A 134 -9.68 5.29 -5.55
N ALA A 135 -10.74 5.45 -4.76
CA ALA A 135 -11.39 6.71 -4.48
C ALA A 135 -10.89 7.31 -3.15
N ALA A 136 -10.56 6.46 -2.17
CA ALA A 136 -9.84 6.80 -0.96
C ALA A 136 -8.99 5.60 -0.53
N GLY A 137 -7.86 5.83 0.15
CA GLY A 137 -7.02 4.74 0.60
C GLY A 137 -5.70 5.15 1.23
N SER A 138 -5.04 4.17 1.82
CA SER A 138 -3.68 4.27 2.31
C SER A 138 -2.98 2.94 2.06
N LEU A 139 -1.97 2.95 1.21
CA LEU A 139 -1.19 1.79 0.80
C LEU A 139 0.26 1.94 1.23
N SER A 140 0.86 0.86 1.69
CA SER A 140 2.31 0.67 1.76
C SER A 140 2.75 -0.19 0.58
N PHE A 141 3.94 0.07 0.03
CA PHE A 141 4.51 -0.73 -1.05
C PHE A 141 5.68 -1.57 -0.54
N GLY A 142 5.76 -2.81 -1.00
CA GLY A 142 6.77 -3.78 -0.60
C GLY A 142 6.44 -5.16 -1.16
N GLN A 143 7.22 -6.16 -0.78
CA GLN A 143 6.91 -7.54 -1.13
C GLN A 143 6.20 -8.21 0.05
N PHE A 144 4.87 -8.29 0.00
CA PHE A 144 4.06 -8.81 1.09
C PHE A 144 3.56 -10.24 0.86
N LEU A 145 3.44 -10.66 -0.41
CA LEU A 145 3.14 -12.04 -0.79
C LEU A 145 4.26 -12.60 -1.67
N MET A 146 4.50 -13.90 -1.52
CA MET A 146 5.39 -14.67 -2.38
C MET A 146 4.81 -16.08 -2.56
N ASN A 147 4.61 -16.49 -3.82
CA ASN A 147 3.99 -17.79 -4.15
C ASN A 147 2.62 -18.03 -3.49
N GLY A 148 1.82 -16.95 -3.30
CA GLY A 148 0.49 -17.03 -2.69
C GLY A 148 0.51 -17.18 -1.15
N GLN A 149 1.63 -16.90 -0.52
CA GLN A 149 1.80 -16.91 0.94
C GLN A 149 2.30 -15.56 1.42
N LEU A 150 1.92 -15.17 2.62
CA LEU A 150 2.47 -14.00 3.29
C LEU A 150 3.98 -14.17 3.49
N THR A 151 4.72 -13.11 3.21
CA THR A 151 6.09 -12.96 3.71
C THR A 151 6.06 -12.49 5.17
N PHE A 152 7.20 -12.43 5.86
CA PHE A 152 7.27 -11.80 7.19
C PHE A 152 6.75 -10.36 7.17
N ALA A 153 7.10 -9.59 6.14
CA ALA A 153 6.57 -8.24 5.96
C ALA A 153 5.05 -8.25 5.73
N GLY A 154 4.54 -9.23 4.97
CA GLY A 154 3.11 -9.44 4.76
C GLY A 154 2.36 -9.80 6.03
N ALA A 155 2.90 -10.71 6.84
CA ALA A 155 2.32 -11.09 8.13
C ALA A 155 2.28 -9.92 9.11
N SER A 156 3.40 -9.20 9.25
CA SER A 156 3.48 -7.97 10.05
C SER A 156 2.46 -6.91 9.60
N GLN A 157 2.35 -6.68 8.29
CA GLN A 157 1.39 -5.74 7.74
C GLN A 157 -0.06 -6.20 7.98
N THR A 158 -0.33 -7.50 7.80
CA THR A 158 -1.65 -8.09 8.09
C THR A 158 -2.05 -7.86 9.54
N LEU A 159 -1.15 -8.15 10.47
CA LEU A 159 -1.41 -7.94 11.90
C LEU A 159 -1.69 -6.46 12.20
N SER A 160 -0.91 -5.54 11.65
CA SER A 160 -1.12 -4.10 11.80
C SER A 160 -2.48 -3.62 11.28
N LEU A 161 -2.98 -4.24 10.20
CA LEU A 161 -4.31 -3.94 9.64
C LEU A 161 -5.44 -4.51 10.49
N LEU A 162 -5.25 -5.68 11.11
CA LEU A 162 -6.24 -6.36 11.95
C LEU A 162 -6.25 -5.82 13.38
N ARG A 163 -5.09 -5.41 13.90
CA ARG A 163 -4.88 -4.89 15.26
C ARG A 163 -4.10 -3.58 15.19
N PRO A 164 -4.73 -2.47 14.82
CA PRO A 164 -4.07 -1.17 14.73
C PRO A 164 -3.43 -0.76 16.06
N GLY A 165 -2.15 -0.40 16.01
CA GLY A 165 -1.37 -0.05 17.19
C GLY A 165 -0.62 -1.22 17.83
N ALA A 166 -0.84 -2.47 17.39
CA ALA A 166 -0.05 -3.60 17.86
C ALA A 166 1.42 -3.46 17.41
N GLN A 167 2.33 -3.75 18.34
CA GLN A 167 3.77 -3.76 18.12
C GLN A 167 4.26 -5.20 18.27
N LEU A 168 4.82 -5.75 17.19
CA LEU A 168 5.42 -7.08 17.21
C LEU A 168 6.66 -7.10 18.10
N ASP A 169 6.76 -8.07 18.98
CA ASP A 169 7.95 -8.35 19.78
C ASP A 169 8.75 -9.51 19.16
N GLY A 170 8.07 -10.52 18.65
CA GLY A 170 8.66 -11.64 17.92
C GLY A 170 7.67 -12.26 16.95
N MET A 171 8.18 -12.96 15.93
CA MET A 171 7.34 -13.73 15.01
C MET A 171 8.20 -14.81 14.35
N GLU A 172 7.71 -16.02 14.31
CA GLU A 172 8.31 -17.13 13.59
C GLU A 172 7.29 -17.81 12.66
N MET A 173 7.78 -18.64 11.76
CA MET A 173 6.94 -19.42 10.86
C MET A 173 6.96 -20.86 11.34
N ASP A 174 5.78 -21.44 11.53
CA ASP A 174 5.59 -22.83 11.91
C ASP A 174 4.64 -23.55 10.96
N GLU A 175 4.60 -24.88 11.03
CA GLU A 175 3.68 -25.72 10.28
C GLU A 175 2.94 -26.68 11.25
N ASP A 176 1.65 -26.43 11.43
CA ASP A 176 0.78 -27.28 12.23
C ASP A 176 -0.29 -27.93 11.33
N ASP A 177 -0.40 -29.28 11.39
CA ASP A 177 -1.35 -30.09 10.62
C ASP A 177 -1.40 -29.76 9.10
N GLY A 178 -0.25 -29.37 8.51
CA GLY A 178 -0.13 -28.99 7.10
C GLY A 178 -0.60 -27.56 6.81
N MET A 179 -0.90 -26.77 7.83
CA MET A 179 -1.18 -25.35 7.77
C MET A 179 0.10 -24.58 8.12
N LEU A 180 0.47 -23.65 7.24
CA LEU A 180 1.61 -22.78 7.47
C LEU A 180 1.12 -21.56 8.27
N LEU A 181 1.72 -21.34 9.42
CA LEU A 181 1.35 -20.31 10.36
C LEU A 181 2.48 -19.32 10.59
N TYR A 182 2.12 -18.11 10.98
CA TYR A 182 3.00 -17.17 11.67
C TYR A 182 2.52 -17.07 13.11
N GLU A 183 3.38 -17.40 14.04
CA GLU A 183 3.14 -17.35 15.50
C GLU A 183 4.06 -16.33 16.13
N GLY A 184 3.64 -15.72 17.24
CA GLY A 184 4.49 -14.80 17.96
C GLY A 184 3.77 -13.93 18.97
N ASP A 185 4.50 -12.93 19.45
CA ASP A 185 4.07 -12.03 20.50
C ASP A 185 3.91 -10.61 19.97
N ALA A 186 2.90 -9.91 20.48
CA ALA A 186 2.65 -8.53 20.16
C ALA A 186 2.15 -7.75 21.38
N TRP A 187 2.55 -6.49 21.47
CA TRP A 187 2.07 -5.55 22.49
C TRP A 187 0.98 -4.66 21.91
N LEU A 188 -0.16 -4.58 22.61
CA LEU A 188 -1.24 -3.65 22.29
C LEU A 188 -1.76 -3.01 23.59
N ASP A 189 -1.79 -1.67 23.63
CA ASP A 189 -2.24 -0.89 24.79
C ASP A 189 -1.52 -1.25 26.12
N GLY A 190 -0.23 -1.61 26.01
CA GLY A 190 0.62 -1.98 27.15
C GLY A 190 0.37 -3.38 27.68
N GLN A 191 -0.30 -4.24 26.93
CA GLN A 191 -0.56 -5.64 27.23
C GLN A 191 0.06 -6.54 26.17
N GLU A 192 0.58 -7.67 26.61
CA GLU A 192 1.14 -8.70 25.74
C GLU A 192 0.04 -9.67 25.27
N TYR A 193 0.16 -10.08 24.01
CA TYR A 193 -0.74 -11.01 23.34
C TYR A 193 0.05 -11.99 22.53
N GLU A 194 -0.31 -13.27 22.62
CA GLU A 194 0.09 -14.30 21.68
C GLU A 194 -0.83 -14.28 20.46
N PHE A 195 -0.30 -14.56 19.28
CA PHE A 195 -1.10 -14.62 18.06
C PHE A 195 -0.68 -15.75 17.13
N GLU A 196 -1.66 -16.25 16.40
CA GLU A 196 -1.47 -17.15 15.24
C GLU A 196 -2.14 -16.56 14.01
N LEU A 197 -1.42 -16.55 12.88
CA LEU A 197 -1.86 -16.02 11.60
C LEU A 197 -1.64 -17.05 10.49
N ASP A 198 -2.71 -17.46 9.80
CA ASP A 198 -2.60 -18.32 8.61
C ASP A 198 -1.84 -17.60 7.49
N ALA A 199 -0.70 -18.15 7.10
CA ALA A 199 0.21 -17.56 6.10
C ALA A 199 -0.37 -17.50 4.69
N ARG A 200 -1.40 -18.30 4.36
CA ARG A 200 -2.01 -18.35 3.02
C ARG A 200 -3.22 -17.44 2.88
N THR A 201 -3.97 -17.28 3.96
CA THR A 201 -5.23 -16.53 3.92
C THR A 201 -5.16 -15.18 4.59
N GLY A 202 -4.13 -14.93 5.42
CA GLY A 202 -4.02 -13.75 6.27
C GLY A 202 -5.06 -13.71 7.38
N ARG A 203 -5.69 -14.85 7.70
CA ARG A 203 -6.68 -14.95 8.76
C ARG A 203 -5.98 -15.05 10.11
N LEU A 204 -6.33 -14.17 11.04
CA LEU A 204 -5.93 -14.27 12.44
C LEU A 204 -6.74 -15.39 13.09
N LEU A 205 -6.06 -16.47 13.50
CA LEU A 205 -6.64 -17.65 14.08
C LEU A 205 -6.73 -17.52 15.59
N GLU A 206 -5.68 -16.95 16.21
CA GLU A 206 -5.57 -16.73 17.63
C GLU A 206 -5.13 -15.29 17.93
N TRP A 207 -5.62 -14.74 19.01
CA TRP A 207 -5.22 -13.47 19.60
C TRP A 207 -5.58 -13.54 21.08
N GLU A 208 -4.71 -14.09 21.88
CA GLU A 208 -4.94 -14.30 23.31
C GLU A 208 -4.03 -13.42 24.15
N ARG A 209 -4.52 -13.02 25.30
CA ARG A 209 -3.75 -12.23 26.26
C ARG A 209 -2.92 -13.16 27.13
N ASP A 210 -1.61 -12.90 27.21
CA ASP A 210 -0.72 -13.54 28.16
C ASP A 210 -0.99 -13.14 29.64
#